data_ea6c9037f8e3ad69aa78f512cf57c215
#
_entry.id   ea6c9037f8e3ad69aa78f512cf57c215
#
_cell.length_a   1.000
_cell.length_b   1.000
_cell.length_c   1.000
_cell.angle_alpha   90.00
_cell.angle_beta   90.00
_cell.angle_gamma   90.00
#
_symmetry.space_group_name_H-M   'P 1'
#
loop_
_entity.id
_entity.type
_entity.pdbx_description
1 polymer ?
#
loop_
_entity_poly.entity_id
_entity_poly.type
_entity_poly.pdbx_seq_one_letter_code
_entity_poly.pdbx_strand_id
1 'polypeptide(L)'
;VGHAIRGSSQGAGLLALVLVTTSCSTSTAVRQEQTPQASQQAESAAAVITVAPLKGARGVPTDTPVLVAAQGGTLKSVTVRAVKGAKGSLPGVLSADGTQWRSRGTAAPGASYEVSVTAVNPAGAVTETTSSFSTVKGRETFAIESFMPDRDMTGLTVGVGMPVMITFDHPVTDRVSVERNLFVRTSRPVVGAWHWFDDRNVHFRPKNFWPSGTKVRVEARLAGVRGGAGLYGAANRTVNFKVGRAQITRGSILSHHLTVRRNGRVVREIPMSAGQGGDWKYHTTSGVHLAMSRENVTVMTSPGIGPGSPGYYQLTVYDTVRISNSGEYIHSAPWSVGSQGYSNVSHGCVNVSPSNAKWFLDNTLIGDPIIITGSPRVLEPTNGWGHWQESWREWLKWSSLKHFTTDDV
;
A
#
# COMPACT_ATOMS: atom_id res chain seq x y z
N VAL A 1 -43.80 2.10 -26.77
CA VAL A 1 -45.00 1.67 -26.08
C VAL A 1 -44.70 1.89 -24.59
N GLY A 2 -44.94 2.94 -23.91
CA GLY A 2 -46.09 3.80 -23.72
C GLY A 2 -46.94 3.34 -22.52
N HIS A 3 -46.83 4.03 -21.38
CA HIS A 3 -47.95 4.73 -20.80
C HIS A 3 -47.66 5.25 -19.40
N ALA A 4 -47.89 6.56 -19.26
CA ALA A 4 -48.02 7.28 -18.01
C ALA A 4 -49.47 7.19 -17.51
N ILE A 5 -49.68 7.26 -16.18
CA ILE A 5 -50.96 7.76 -15.62
C ILE A 5 -50.71 8.56 -14.35
N ARG A 6 -51.27 9.76 -14.35
CA ARG A 6 -51.44 10.74 -13.27
C ARG A 6 -52.56 10.31 -12.31
N GLY A 7 -52.58 10.81 -11.12
CA GLY A 7 -53.70 10.80 -10.20
C GLY A 7 -53.54 11.77 -9.03
N SER A 8 -54.12 12.92 -9.16
CA SER A 8 -54.33 13.97 -8.14
C SER A 8 -55.60 13.70 -7.33
N SER A 9 -55.65 14.05 -6.06
CA SER A 9 -56.90 14.53 -5.47
C SER A 9 -56.69 15.38 -4.21
N GLN A 10 -57.30 16.53 -4.26
CA GLN A 10 -57.50 17.54 -3.22
C GLN A 10 -58.54 17.06 -2.22
N GLY A 11 -58.55 17.61 -1.02
CA GLY A 11 -59.62 17.50 -0.06
C GLY A 11 -59.53 18.69 0.94
N ALA A 12 -60.42 19.64 0.74
CA ALA A 12 -60.64 20.80 1.57
C ALA A 12 -61.78 20.58 2.56
N GLY A 13 -61.86 21.35 3.61
CA GLY A 13 -63.01 21.55 4.46
C GLY A 13 -62.65 21.65 5.94
N LEU A 14 -63.17 22.45 6.77
CA LEU A 14 -64.15 23.55 6.78
C LEU A 14 -63.98 24.32 8.14
N LEU A 15 -64.22 25.60 8.12
CA LEU A 15 -64.33 26.52 9.25
C LEU A 15 -65.41 26.10 10.26
N ALA A 16 -65.19 26.36 11.55
CA ALA A 16 -66.27 26.66 12.48
C ALA A 16 -65.84 27.77 13.43
N LEU A 17 -66.49 28.87 13.27
CA LEU A 17 -66.45 30.09 14.03
C LEU A 17 -67.45 29.99 15.21
N VAL A 18 -67.02 30.19 16.44
CA VAL A 18 -67.94 30.47 17.57
C VAL A 18 -67.47 31.73 18.30
N LEU A 19 -68.27 32.76 18.13
CA LEU A 19 -68.23 33.97 18.95
C LEU A 19 -68.98 33.74 20.26
N VAL A 20 -68.39 34.04 21.40
CA VAL A 20 -69.12 34.41 22.62
C VAL A 20 -68.44 35.60 23.33
N THR A 21 -69.27 36.44 23.77
CA THR A 21 -69.12 37.82 24.18
C THR A 21 -68.49 38.00 25.58
N THR A 22 -67.76 39.11 25.70
CA THR A 22 -67.37 39.98 26.79
C THR A 22 -68.02 39.84 28.20
N SER A 23 -67.14 39.82 29.21
CA SER A 23 -67.34 40.58 30.43
C SER A 23 -66.01 40.98 31.03
N CYS A 24 -65.82 42.30 31.25
CA CYS A 24 -64.70 42.90 31.95
C CYS A 24 -64.75 42.59 33.45
N SER A 25 -63.59 42.14 33.97
CA SER A 25 -63.25 42.33 35.38
C SER A 25 -61.75 42.65 35.46
N THR A 26 -61.46 43.88 35.90
CA THR A 26 -60.11 44.37 36.20
C THR A 26 -59.58 43.69 37.44
N SER A 27 -58.56 42.86 37.30
CA SER A 27 -57.71 42.45 38.39
C SER A 27 -56.27 42.69 37.98
N THR A 28 -55.57 43.53 38.64
CA THR A 28 -54.17 43.88 38.53
C THR A 28 -53.36 42.65 38.93
N ALA A 29 -52.94 41.85 37.93
CA ALA A 29 -51.97 40.75 38.13
C ALA A 29 -50.57 41.32 38.00
N VAL A 30 -49.84 41.35 39.11
CA VAL A 30 -48.41 41.58 39.17
C VAL A 30 -47.75 40.49 38.31
N ARG A 31 -47.16 40.89 37.20
CA ARG A 31 -46.36 40.02 36.31
C ARG A 31 -45.05 39.73 37.03
N GLN A 32 -44.95 38.60 37.70
CA GLN A 32 -43.66 38.05 38.06
C GLN A 32 -42.97 37.65 36.77
N GLU A 33 -41.92 38.36 36.39
CA GLU A 33 -40.94 37.90 35.41
C GLU A 33 -40.26 36.63 35.95
N GLN A 34 -40.71 35.48 35.48
CA GLN A 34 -39.95 34.23 35.61
C GLN A 34 -38.73 34.33 34.66
N THR A 35 -37.62 34.74 35.21
CA THR A 35 -36.31 34.63 34.57
C THR A 35 -36.08 33.14 34.25
N PRO A 36 -35.54 32.78 33.07
CA PRO A 36 -35.27 31.40 32.71
C PRO A 36 -34.07 30.89 33.50
N GLN A 37 -34.29 30.40 34.69
CA GLN A 37 -33.24 29.79 35.55
C GLN A 37 -32.68 28.47 34.98
N ALA A 38 -33.38 27.88 34.03
CA ALA A 38 -32.96 26.61 33.41
C ALA A 38 -31.77 26.75 32.42
N SER A 39 -31.65 27.90 31.74
CA SER A 39 -30.54 28.16 30.80
C SER A 39 -29.22 28.48 31.50
N GLN A 40 -29.27 29.20 32.64
CA GLN A 40 -28.07 29.52 33.40
C GLN A 40 -27.50 28.29 34.16
N GLN A 41 -28.36 27.35 34.58
CA GLN A 41 -27.92 26.13 35.22
C GLN A 41 -27.24 25.11 34.26
N ALA A 42 -27.66 25.11 32.98
CA ALA A 42 -27.03 24.32 31.95
C ALA A 42 -25.64 24.85 31.53
N GLU A 43 -25.43 26.16 31.53
CA GLU A 43 -24.14 26.79 31.26
C GLU A 43 -23.12 26.63 32.39
N SER A 44 -23.57 26.45 33.62
CA SER A 44 -22.68 26.28 34.79
C SER A 44 -22.33 24.82 35.10
N ALA A 45 -23.02 23.85 34.49
CA ALA A 45 -22.73 22.44 34.73
C ALA A 45 -21.34 22.04 34.22
N ALA A 46 -20.58 21.28 35.00
CA ALA A 46 -19.29 20.76 34.62
C ALA A 46 -19.40 19.85 33.36
N ALA A 47 -18.43 19.93 32.48
CA ALA A 47 -18.39 19.03 31.31
C ALA A 47 -18.31 17.54 31.75
N VAL A 48 -19.14 16.70 31.17
CA VAL A 48 -19.11 15.24 31.41
C VAL A 48 -18.20 14.58 30.41
N ILE A 49 -17.13 13.92 30.87
CA ILE A 49 -16.14 13.24 30.05
C ILE A 49 -16.43 11.75 30.03
N THR A 50 -16.51 11.16 28.84
CA THR A 50 -16.58 9.70 28.64
C THR A 50 -15.33 9.21 27.92
N VAL A 51 -14.81 8.04 28.36
CA VAL A 51 -13.61 7.43 27.80
C VAL A 51 -13.90 5.96 27.48
N ALA A 52 -13.57 5.57 26.27
CA ALA A 52 -13.51 4.15 25.87
C ALA A 52 -12.10 3.83 25.37
N PRO A 53 -11.52 2.66 25.72
CA PRO A 53 -12.04 1.60 26.58
C PRO A 53 -12.36 2.08 28.00
N LEU A 54 -13.28 1.36 28.68
CA LEU A 54 -13.67 1.69 30.05
C LEU A 54 -12.47 1.64 31.01
N LYS A 55 -12.52 2.42 32.07
CA LYS A 55 -11.47 2.47 33.09
C LYS A 55 -11.22 1.07 33.66
N GLY A 56 -9.94 0.65 33.65
CA GLY A 56 -9.50 -0.64 34.13
C GLY A 56 -9.73 -1.81 33.17
N ALA A 57 -10.21 -1.55 31.93
CA ALA A 57 -10.39 -2.61 30.93
C ALA A 57 -9.08 -3.36 30.67
N ARG A 58 -9.17 -4.69 30.57
CA ARG A 58 -8.02 -5.59 30.33
C ARG A 58 -8.22 -6.39 29.05
N GLY A 59 -7.10 -6.78 28.41
CA GLY A 59 -7.16 -7.60 27.21
C GLY A 59 -7.82 -6.89 26.02
N VAL A 60 -7.75 -5.56 25.98
CA VAL A 60 -8.32 -4.77 24.89
C VAL A 60 -7.57 -5.09 23.58
N PRO A 61 -8.26 -5.43 22.48
CA PRO A 61 -7.62 -5.60 21.18
C PRO A 61 -6.78 -4.38 20.79
N THR A 62 -5.63 -4.61 20.16
CA THR A 62 -4.67 -3.54 19.83
C THR A 62 -5.23 -2.52 18.82
N ASP A 63 -6.17 -2.91 18.00
CA ASP A 63 -6.86 -2.11 16.97
C ASP A 63 -8.11 -1.39 17.50
N THR A 64 -8.49 -1.63 18.76
CA THR A 64 -9.61 -0.90 19.39
C THR A 64 -9.22 0.55 19.59
N PRO A 65 -9.94 1.51 18.95
CA PRO A 65 -9.62 2.91 19.11
C PRO A 65 -9.94 3.40 20.53
N VAL A 66 -9.10 4.28 21.05
CA VAL A 66 -9.46 5.07 22.22
C VAL A 66 -10.36 6.20 21.75
N LEU A 67 -11.53 6.31 22.36
CA LEU A 67 -12.52 7.35 22.10
C LEU A 67 -12.71 8.17 23.37
N VAL A 68 -12.71 9.48 23.24
CA VAL A 68 -13.00 10.43 24.31
C VAL A 68 -14.07 11.38 23.83
N ALA A 69 -15.11 11.61 24.63
CA ALA A 69 -16.14 12.59 24.32
C ALA A 69 -16.42 13.49 25.54
N ALA A 70 -16.68 14.76 25.28
CA ALA A 70 -17.12 15.73 26.26
C ALA A 70 -18.57 16.17 25.95
N GLN A 71 -19.45 16.08 26.92
CA GLN A 71 -20.80 16.59 26.86
C GLN A 71 -20.91 17.82 27.76
N GLY A 72 -21.52 18.89 27.27
CA GLY A 72 -21.63 20.16 27.99
C GLY A 72 -20.32 20.97 28.01
N GLY A 73 -19.38 20.67 27.10
CA GLY A 73 -18.09 21.35 27.00
C GLY A 73 -17.26 20.90 25.84
N THR A 74 -16.01 21.40 25.74
CA THR A 74 -15.03 21.03 24.69
C THR A 74 -13.77 20.46 25.32
N LEU A 75 -13.15 19.49 24.62
CA LEU A 75 -11.88 18.90 24.99
C LEU A 75 -10.74 19.91 24.72
N LYS A 76 -9.90 20.16 25.72
CA LYS A 76 -8.71 21.01 25.62
C LYS A 76 -7.45 20.19 25.41
N SER A 77 -7.36 19.06 26.09
CA SER A 77 -6.26 18.12 25.90
C SER A 77 -6.71 16.68 26.07
N VAL A 78 -6.16 15.78 25.26
CA VAL A 78 -6.28 14.34 25.42
C VAL A 78 -4.91 13.74 25.19
N THR A 79 -4.41 13.00 26.18
CA THR A 79 -3.15 12.28 26.10
C THR A 79 -3.39 10.81 26.41
N VAL A 80 -2.92 9.93 25.53
CA VAL A 80 -2.96 8.48 25.73
C VAL A 80 -1.52 7.99 25.75
N ARG A 81 -0.97 7.78 26.97
CA ARG A 81 0.44 7.45 27.18
C ARG A 81 0.61 6.01 27.63
N ALA A 82 1.55 5.30 27.04
CA ALA A 82 1.99 4.00 27.53
C ALA A 82 2.73 4.17 28.86
N VAL A 83 2.28 3.44 29.89
CA VAL A 83 2.89 3.46 31.23
C VAL A 83 3.62 2.17 31.57
N LYS A 84 3.33 1.06 30.83
CA LYS A 84 3.99 -0.23 30.95
C LYS A 84 3.91 -0.99 29.63
N GLY A 85 4.97 -1.74 29.29
CA GLY A 85 5.00 -2.66 28.14
C GLY A 85 5.20 -1.99 26.77
N ALA A 86 5.19 -0.67 26.72
CA ALA A 86 5.52 0.12 25.52
C ALA A 86 6.06 1.50 25.93
N LYS A 87 6.53 2.26 24.94
CA LYS A 87 6.98 3.66 25.10
C LYS A 87 6.16 4.59 24.23
N GLY A 88 6.04 5.86 24.64
CA GLY A 88 5.39 6.92 23.88
C GLY A 88 3.89 7.01 24.09
N SER A 89 3.22 7.74 23.21
CA SER A 89 1.77 8.01 23.28
C SER A 89 1.10 7.62 21.98
N LEU A 90 -0.18 7.23 22.04
CA LEU A 90 -1.02 7.05 20.86
C LEU A 90 -1.45 8.43 20.36
N PRO A 91 -1.14 8.77 19.10
CA PRO A 91 -1.65 10.00 18.48
C PRO A 91 -3.16 9.90 18.25
N GLY A 92 -3.83 11.03 18.16
CA GLY A 92 -5.25 11.05 17.84
C GLY A 92 -5.68 12.36 17.18
N VAL A 93 -6.96 12.47 16.88
CA VAL A 93 -7.58 13.60 16.20
C VAL A 93 -8.76 14.07 16.99
N LEU A 94 -8.81 15.38 17.20
CA LEU A 94 -9.94 16.09 17.74
C LEU A 94 -10.94 16.38 16.62
N SER A 95 -12.24 16.25 16.88
CA SER A 95 -13.31 16.67 15.98
C SER A 95 -13.31 18.19 15.80
N ALA A 96 -13.88 18.67 14.70
CA ALA A 96 -13.91 20.10 14.39
C ALA A 96 -14.65 20.95 15.45
N ASP A 97 -15.66 20.37 16.09
CA ASP A 97 -16.42 20.98 17.19
C ASP A 97 -15.74 20.87 18.57
N GLY A 98 -14.60 20.18 18.63
CA GLY A 98 -13.85 19.98 19.86
C GLY A 98 -14.51 19.06 20.88
N THR A 99 -15.59 18.36 20.54
CA THR A 99 -16.33 17.51 21.50
C THR A 99 -15.88 16.06 21.55
N GLN A 100 -15.20 15.57 20.52
CA GLN A 100 -14.74 14.19 20.40
C GLN A 100 -13.28 14.10 20.04
N TRP A 101 -12.60 13.08 20.57
CA TRP A 101 -11.24 12.74 20.20
C TRP A 101 -11.15 11.22 19.92
N ARG A 102 -10.42 10.84 18.90
CA ARG A 102 -10.22 9.45 18.52
C ARG A 102 -8.75 9.17 18.26
N SER A 103 -8.22 8.09 18.85
CA SER A 103 -6.84 7.66 18.57
C SER A 103 -6.66 7.23 17.11
N ARG A 104 -5.45 7.44 16.60
CA ARG A 104 -4.98 6.94 15.29
C ARG A 104 -3.96 5.84 15.50
N GLY A 105 -3.99 4.82 14.62
CA GLY A 105 -3.10 3.66 14.70
C GLY A 105 -3.52 2.66 15.75
N THR A 106 -2.65 1.70 16.02
CA THR A 106 -2.87 0.58 16.94
C THR A 106 -2.08 0.75 18.23
N ALA A 107 -2.64 0.26 19.33
CA ALA A 107 -1.93 0.16 20.60
C ALA A 107 -0.90 -0.99 20.56
N ALA A 108 0.17 -0.91 21.33
CA ALA A 108 1.11 -2.01 21.47
C ALA A 108 0.49 -3.19 22.23
N PRO A 109 0.78 -4.44 21.85
CA PRO A 109 0.30 -5.62 22.59
C PRO A 109 0.99 -5.73 23.95
N GLY A 110 0.24 -6.20 24.97
CA GLY A 110 0.74 -6.40 26.33
C GLY A 110 1.09 -5.11 27.07
N ALA A 111 0.65 -3.96 26.58
CA ALA A 111 0.92 -2.65 27.16
C ALA A 111 -0.22 -2.17 28.05
N SER A 112 0.10 -1.31 29.02
CA SER A 112 -0.87 -0.55 29.81
C SER A 112 -0.79 0.92 29.43
N TYR A 113 -1.94 1.54 29.29
CA TYR A 113 -2.10 2.93 28.89
C TYR A 113 -2.84 3.73 29.93
N GLU A 114 -2.44 4.98 30.10
CA GLU A 114 -3.14 6.01 30.84
C GLU A 114 -3.71 7.02 29.86
N VAL A 115 -4.98 7.37 30.06
CA VAL A 115 -5.70 8.37 29.27
C VAL A 115 -5.97 9.56 30.18
N SER A 116 -5.32 10.68 29.95
CA SER A 116 -5.53 11.93 30.67
C SER A 116 -6.32 12.91 29.80
N VAL A 117 -7.39 13.46 30.32
CA VAL A 117 -8.32 14.32 29.58
C VAL A 117 -8.61 15.57 30.39
N THR A 118 -8.56 16.73 29.72
CA THR A 118 -9.02 18.02 30.24
C THR A 118 -10.12 18.55 29.32
N ALA A 119 -11.27 18.92 29.87
CA ALA A 119 -12.37 19.57 29.18
C ALA A 119 -12.76 20.89 29.87
N VAL A 120 -13.38 21.80 29.12
CA VAL A 120 -13.84 23.09 29.62
C VAL A 120 -15.27 23.33 29.17
N ASN A 121 -16.17 23.74 30.10
CA ASN A 121 -17.53 24.11 29.78
C ASN A 121 -17.61 25.56 29.23
N PRO A 122 -18.77 26.02 28.71
CA PRO A 122 -18.91 27.38 28.20
C PRO A 122 -18.66 28.50 29.24
N ALA A 123 -18.83 28.21 30.54
CA ALA A 123 -18.54 29.14 31.64
C ALA A 123 -17.05 29.16 32.04
N GLY A 124 -16.18 28.37 31.38
CA GLY A 124 -14.76 28.32 31.68
C GLY A 124 -14.35 27.33 32.79
N ALA A 125 -15.30 26.57 33.34
CA ALA A 125 -14.99 25.60 34.39
C ALA A 125 -14.26 24.38 33.77
N VAL A 126 -13.16 24.00 34.40
CA VAL A 126 -12.28 22.90 33.96
C VAL A 126 -12.71 21.57 34.62
N THR A 127 -12.79 20.52 33.82
CA THR A 127 -12.99 19.14 34.29
C THR A 127 -11.81 18.29 33.83
N GLU A 128 -11.21 17.54 34.74
CA GLU A 128 -10.13 16.61 34.46
C GLU A 128 -10.54 15.18 34.79
N THR A 129 -10.11 14.25 33.96
CA THR A 129 -10.38 12.81 34.16
C THR A 129 -9.17 11.99 33.75
N THR A 130 -8.89 10.95 34.53
CA THR A 130 -7.89 9.94 34.21
C THR A 130 -8.53 8.56 34.13
N SER A 131 -8.25 7.86 33.04
CA SER A 131 -8.66 6.48 32.78
C SER A 131 -7.44 5.61 32.47
N SER A 132 -7.61 4.30 32.53
CA SER A 132 -6.53 3.37 32.17
C SER A 132 -7.11 2.10 31.56
N PHE A 133 -6.33 1.46 30.68
CA PHE A 133 -6.65 0.16 30.11
C PHE A 133 -5.37 -0.63 29.80
N SER A 134 -5.50 -1.93 29.58
CA SER A 134 -4.39 -2.78 29.11
C SER A 134 -4.81 -3.61 27.91
N THR A 135 -3.87 -3.79 26.98
CA THR A 135 -4.10 -4.54 25.75
C THR A 135 -3.84 -6.03 25.90
N VAL A 136 -4.33 -6.80 24.93
CA VAL A 136 -4.03 -8.23 24.81
C VAL A 136 -2.52 -8.45 24.79
N LYS A 137 -2.06 -9.57 25.35
CA LYS A 137 -0.65 -9.99 25.28
C LYS A 137 -0.41 -10.68 23.93
N GLY A 138 0.61 -10.23 23.19
CA GLY A 138 1.17 -10.99 22.08
C GLY A 138 1.99 -12.18 22.59
N ARG A 139 2.07 -13.24 21.79
CA ARG A 139 3.01 -14.36 22.01
C ARG A 139 4.29 -14.12 21.24
N GLU A 140 4.14 -13.62 20.01
CA GLU A 140 5.21 -13.40 19.04
C GLU A 140 5.01 -12.09 18.32
N THR A 141 6.07 -11.62 17.69
CA THR A 141 6.02 -10.45 16.78
C THR A 141 6.50 -10.85 15.40
N PHE A 142 5.95 -10.21 14.37
CA PHE A 142 6.47 -10.28 13.02
C PHE A 142 7.05 -8.93 12.61
N ALA A 143 8.06 -8.97 11.74
CA ALA A 143 8.72 -7.81 11.18
C ALA A 143 8.84 -7.92 9.67
N ILE A 144 9.12 -6.80 9.01
CA ILE A 144 9.49 -6.79 7.60
C ILE A 144 10.96 -7.21 7.48
N GLU A 145 11.18 -8.41 6.94
CA GLU A 145 12.49 -8.97 6.64
C GLU A 145 13.09 -8.27 5.41
N SER A 146 12.34 -8.18 4.32
CA SER A 146 12.75 -7.52 3.08
C SER A 146 11.69 -6.53 2.60
N PHE A 147 12.16 -5.42 2.04
CA PHE A 147 11.31 -4.38 1.46
C PHE A 147 11.96 -3.84 0.19
N MET A 148 11.31 -4.06 -0.97
CA MET A 148 11.78 -3.57 -2.25
C MET A 148 10.77 -2.58 -2.87
N PRO A 149 11.20 -1.47 -3.51
CA PRO A 149 12.59 -1.03 -3.59
C PRO A 149 13.12 -0.53 -2.25
N ASP A 150 14.41 -0.74 -1.99
CA ASP A 150 15.09 -0.28 -0.79
C ASP A 150 16.20 0.75 -1.10
N ARG A 151 16.94 1.17 -0.06
CA ARG A 151 17.97 2.20 -0.19
C ARG A 151 19.19 1.79 -1.01
N ASP A 152 19.44 0.49 -1.13
CA ASP A 152 20.60 -0.07 -1.85
C ASP A 152 20.38 -0.05 -3.38
N MET A 153 19.13 0.24 -3.82
CA MET A 153 18.81 0.43 -5.22
C MET A 153 19.12 1.89 -5.65
N THR A 154 20.21 2.04 -6.35
CA THR A 154 20.73 3.27 -7.01
C THR A 154 19.88 4.54 -6.87
N GLY A 155 20.02 5.26 -5.73
CA GLY A 155 19.35 6.54 -5.47
C GLY A 155 17.83 6.48 -5.43
N LEU A 156 17.21 5.31 -5.29
CA LEU A 156 15.76 5.09 -5.21
C LEU A 156 14.98 5.65 -6.41
N THR A 157 15.62 5.70 -7.59
CA THR A 157 14.93 5.95 -8.85
C THR A 157 14.80 4.64 -9.61
N VAL A 158 13.57 4.19 -9.82
CA VAL A 158 13.24 2.88 -10.38
C VAL A 158 12.53 3.00 -11.73
N GLY A 159 12.49 1.90 -12.49
CA GLY A 159 11.76 1.81 -13.75
C GLY A 159 10.23 1.81 -13.54
N VAL A 160 9.50 2.08 -14.62
CA VAL A 160 8.03 2.20 -14.59
C VAL A 160 7.30 0.89 -14.28
N GLY A 161 7.96 -0.25 -14.37
CA GLY A 161 7.39 -1.55 -14.04
C GLY A 161 7.64 -2.01 -12.60
N MET A 162 8.40 -1.27 -11.80
CA MET A 162 8.84 -1.68 -10.46
C MET A 162 7.66 -1.99 -9.54
N PRO A 163 7.51 -3.21 -9.01
CA PRO A 163 6.55 -3.51 -7.97
C PRO A 163 7.08 -3.04 -6.59
N VAL A 164 6.18 -2.87 -5.63
CA VAL A 164 6.56 -2.85 -4.21
C VAL A 164 6.46 -4.28 -3.68
N MET A 165 7.50 -4.78 -3.05
CA MET A 165 7.56 -6.15 -2.54
C MET A 165 7.93 -6.12 -1.05
N ILE A 166 7.14 -6.79 -0.23
CA ILE A 166 7.35 -6.92 1.21
C ILE A 166 7.40 -8.40 1.55
N THR A 167 8.46 -8.81 2.22
CA THR A 167 8.59 -10.14 2.82
C THR A 167 8.59 -10.01 4.34
N PHE A 168 7.80 -10.84 5.01
CA PHE A 168 7.74 -10.91 6.47
C PHE A 168 8.58 -12.08 7.00
N ASP A 169 9.15 -11.92 8.16
CA ASP A 169 9.93 -12.96 8.88
C ASP A 169 9.05 -14.10 9.45
N HIS A 170 7.72 -13.86 9.60
CA HIS A 170 6.73 -14.82 10.09
C HIS A 170 5.51 -14.91 9.14
N PRO A 171 4.84 -16.08 9.08
CA PRO A 171 3.60 -16.24 8.33
C PRO A 171 2.47 -15.35 8.86
N VAL A 172 1.84 -14.58 7.96
CA VAL A 172 0.71 -13.69 8.23
C VAL A 172 -0.58 -14.39 7.83
N THR A 173 -1.43 -14.74 8.81
CA THR A 173 -2.73 -15.37 8.57
C THR A 173 -3.89 -14.37 8.59
N ASP A 174 -3.76 -13.24 9.29
CA ASP A 174 -4.71 -12.13 9.25
C ASP A 174 -4.30 -11.09 8.20
N ARG A 175 -4.38 -11.50 6.93
CA ARG A 175 -3.98 -10.69 5.77
C ARG A 175 -4.78 -9.40 5.65
N VAL A 176 -6.06 -9.42 6.02
CA VAL A 176 -6.95 -8.23 5.97
C VAL A 176 -6.44 -7.14 6.91
N SER A 177 -6.11 -7.49 8.14
CA SER A 177 -5.59 -6.53 9.13
C SER A 177 -4.25 -5.95 8.70
N VAL A 178 -3.35 -6.77 8.14
CA VAL A 178 -2.05 -6.31 7.66
C VAL A 178 -2.22 -5.44 6.40
N GLU A 179 -2.95 -5.88 5.37
CA GLU A 179 -3.11 -5.15 4.12
C GLU A 179 -3.80 -3.79 4.34
N ARG A 180 -4.76 -3.69 5.29
CA ARG A 180 -5.40 -2.42 5.67
C ARG A 180 -4.43 -1.39 6.24
N ASN A 181 -3.27 -1.82 6.71
CA ASN A 181 -2.22 -0.99 7.28
C ASN A 181 -1.00 -0.79 6.36
N LEU A 182 -1.13 -1.19 5.09
CA LEU A 182 -0.16 -0.96 4.04
C LEU A 182 -0.68 0.15 3.10
N PHE A 183 -0.09 1.33 3.17
CA PHE A 183 -0.52 2.50 2.40
C PHE A 183 0.48 2.79 1.28
N VAL A 184 -0.03 3.08 0.09
CA VAL A 184 0.76 3.58 -1.04
C VAL A 184 0.22 4.95 -1.40
N ARG A 185 1.06 5.97 -1.26
CA ARG A 185 0.75 7.37 -1.60
C ARG A 185 1.60 7.80 -2.77
N THR A 186 1.05 8.59 -3.66
CA THR A 186 1.73 8.95 -4.90
C THR A 186 1.46 10.40 -5.27
N SER A 187 2.44 11.06 -5.93
CA SER A 187 2.26 12.42 -6.45
C SER A 187 1.32 12.51 -7.67
N ARG A 188 0.86 11.37 -8.17
CA ARG A 188 -0.12 11.22 -9.27
C ARG A 188 -0.96 10.00 -8.95
N PRO A 189 -2.26 10.14 -8.66
CA PRO A 189 -3.12 9.03 -8.28
C PRO A 189 -3.11 7.91 -9.33
N VAL A 190 -2.97 6.67 -8.88
CA VAL A 190 -3.04 5.47 -9.71
C VAL A 190 -3.92 4.42 -9.05
N VAL A 191 -4.59 3.62 -9.84
CA VAL A 191 -5.28 2.42 -9.34
C VAL A 191 -4.25 1.33 -9.13
N GLY A 192 -4.22 0.74 -7.94
CA GLY A 192 -3.28 -0.32 -7.59
C GLY A 192 -3.89 -1.32 -6.61
N ALA A 193 -3.21 -2.43 -6.38
CA ALA A 193 -3.63 -3.44 -5.40
C ALA A 193 -2.43 -4.22 -4.86
N TRP A 194 -2.58 -4.66 -3.62
CA TRP A 194 -1.71 -5.66 -3.02
C TRP A 194 -2.09 -7.06 -3.55
N HIS A 195 -1.13 -7.98 -3.53
CA HIS A 195 -1.29 -9.37 -3.94
C HIS A 195 -0.42 -10.23 -3.02
N TRP A 196 -1.01 -11.22 -2.39
CA TRP A 196 -0.31 -12.18 -1.55
C TRP A 196 0.12 -13.38 -2.39
N PHE A 197 1.42 -13.55 -2.58
CA PHE A 197 1.98 -14.74 -3.24
C PHE A 197 1.93 -15.96 -2.32
N ASP A 198 2.13 -15.74 -1.02
CA ASP A 198 2.01 -16.73 0.05
C ASP A 198 1.66 -16.02 1.38
N ASP A 199 1.93 -16.65 2.52
CA ASP A 199 1.66 -16.08 3.83
C ASP A 199 2.74 -15.12 4.36
N ARG A 200 3.87 -14.98 3.64
CA ARG A 200 4.99 -14.09 4.00
C ARG A 200 5.24 -13.00 2.97
N ASN A 201 4.79 -13.20 1.73
CA ASN A 201 5.10 -12.32 0.62
C ASN A 201 3.86 -11.59 0.10
N VAL A 202 3.86 -10.27 0.28
CA VAL A 202 2.80 -9.37 -0.22
C VAL A 202 3.42 -8.29 -1.10
N HIS A 203 2.94 -8.21 -2.35
CA HIS A 203 3.48 -7.28 -3.33
C HIS A 203 2.39 -6.34 -3.86
N PHE A 204 2.76 -5.11 -4.17
CA PHE A 204 1.86 -4.13 -4.79
C PHE A 204 2.34 -3.79 -6.19
N ARG A 205 1.40 -3.70 -7.12
CA ARG A 205 1.60 -3.03 -8.39
C ARG A 205 0.41 -2.16 -8.77
N PRO A 206 0.62 -1.08 -9.53
CA PRO A 206 -0.50 -0.39 -10.17
C PRO A 206 -1.13 -1.28 -11.25
N LYS A 207 -2.35 -0.94 -11.67
CA LYS A 207 -3.05 -1.62 -12.76
C LYS A 207 -2.28 -1.57 -14.08
N ASN A 208 -1.68 -0.42 -14.38
CA ASN A 208 -0.79 -0.17 -15.51
C ASN A 208 0.60 0.20 -14.98
N PHE A 209 1.63 0.24 -15.82
CA PHE A 209 2.94 0.75 -15.40
C PHE A 209 2.82 2.13 -14.76
N TRP A 210 3.68 2.41 -13.78
CA TRP A 210 3.72 3.70 -13.12
C TRP A 210 3.85 4.85 -14.11
N PRO A 211 3.13 5.95 -13.93
CA PRO A 211 3.41 7.19 -14.68
C PRO A 211 4.84 7.67 -14.39
N SER A 212 5.57 8.04 -15.44
CA SER A 212 6.94 8.58 -15.32
C SER A 212 7.00 9.79 -14.40
N GLY A 213 8.03 9.87 -13.57
CA GLY A 213 8.25 10.99 -12.63
C GLY A 213 7.43 10.95 -11.36
N THR A 214 6.60 9.92 -11.16
CA THR A 214 5.81 9.76 -9.93
C THR A 214 6.72 9.61 -8.70
N LYS A 215 6.45 10.38 -7.65
CA LYS A 215 7.01 10.13 -6.31
C LYS A 215 6.07 9.16 -5.60
N VAL A 216 6.64 8.16 -4.95
CA VAL A 216 5.90 7.12 -4.24
C VAL A 216 6.38 7.06 -2.80
N ARG A 217 5.44 7.04 -1.87
CA ARG A 217 5.66 6.81 -0.45
C ARG A 217 4.85 5.58 -0.03
N VAL A 218 5.53 4.57 0.46
CA VAL A 218 4.90 3.36 1.01
C VAL A 218 5.07 3.37 2.52
N GLU A 219 3.95 3.29 3.23
CA GLU A 219 3.92 3.25 4.69
C GLU A 219 3.33 1.92 5.15
N ALA A 220 4.15 1.10 5.77
CA ALA A 220 3.73 -0.10 6.49
C ALA A 220 3.57 0.26 7.98
N ARG A 221 2.34 0.55 8.40
CA ARG A 221 1.99 0.95 9.78
C ARG A 221 1.64 -0.28 10.60
N LEU A 222 2.60 -1.17 10.79
CA LEU A 222 2.39 -2.52 11.31
C LEU A 222 2.60 -2.66 12.82
N ALA A 223 3.19 -1.66 13.51
CA ALA A 223 3.39 -1.73 14.95
C ALA A 223 2.07 -2.01 15.68
N GLY A 224 1.97 -3.16 16.35
CA GLY A 224 0.77 -3.62 17.05
C GLY A 224 -0.36 -4.14 16.17
N VAL A 225 -0.21 -4.18 14.86
CA VAL A 225 -1.20 -4.78 13.95
C VAL A 225 -1.20 -6.30 14.11
N ARG A 226 -2.37 -6.89 14.20
CA ARG A 226 -2.52 -8.33 14.29
C ARG A 226 -2.17 -8.99 12.96
N GLY A 227 -1.19 -9.92 13.00
CA GLY A 227 -0.80 -10.75 11.85
C GLY A 227 -1.39 -12.15 11.89
N GLY A 228 -1.89 -12.57 13.09
CA GLY A 228 -2.46 -13.89 13.33
C GLY A 228 -2.80 -14.08 14.82
N ALA A 229 -3.11 -15.31 15.22
CA ALA A 229 -3.44 -15.63 16.60
C ALA A 229 -2.23 -15.44 17.54
N GLY A 230 -2.22 -14.34 18.29
CA GLY A 230 -1.13 -13.97 19.21
C GLY A 230 0.10 -13.37 18.53
N LEU A 231 0.08 -13.17 17.21
CA LEU A 231 1.16 -12.59 16.42
C LEU A 231 0.85 -11.12 16.10
N TYR A 232 1.78 -10.19 16.39
CA TYR A 232 1.59 -8.75 16.19
C TYR A 232 2.81 -8.11 15.53
N GLY A 233 2.58 -7.08 14.71
CA GLY A 233 3.66 -6.34 14.06
C GLY A 233 4.57 -5.63 15.07
N ALA A 234 5.88 -5.76 14.86
CA ALA A 234 6.91 -5.21 15.74
C ALA A 234 7.10 -3.70 15.56
N ALA A 235 7.06 -3.21 14.31
CA ALA A 235 7.43 -1.83 13.98
C ALA A 235 6.73 -1.32 12.72
N ASN A 236 6.71 0.00 12.57
CA ASN A 236 6.34 0.68 11.33
C ASN A 236 7.56 0.84 10.43
N ARG A 237 7.36 0.80 9.11
CA ARG A 237 8.40 1.09 8.13
C ARG A 237 7.86 1.99 7.03
N THR A 238 8.65 2.97 6.60
CA THR A 238 8.31 3.86 5.48
C THR A 238 9.45 3.85 4.48
N VAL A 239 9.11 3.71 3.20
CA VAL A 239 10.04 3.79 2.08
C VAL A 239 9.52 4.82 1.08
N ASN A 240 10.43 5.66 0.56
CA ASN A 240 10.12 6.63 -0.48
C ASN A 240 11.01 6.35 -1.68
N PHE A 241 10.42 6.40 -2.88
CA PHE A 241 11.16 6.26 -4.13
C PHE A 241 10.55 7.12 -5.24
N LYS A 242 11.30 7.27 -6.33
CA LYS A 242 10.86 7.99 -7.52
C LYS A 242 10.81 7.03 -8.72
N VAL A 243 9.77 7.11 -9.49
CA VAL A 243 9.69 6.47 -10.80
C VAL A 243 10.42 7.32 -11.81
N GLY A 244 11.35 6.73 -12.55
CA GLY A 244 12.15 7.40 -13.56
C GLY A 244 11.39 7.68 -14.85
N ARG A 245 12.17 7.78 -15.93
CA ARG A 245 11.62 7.88 -17.29
C ARG A 245 10.88 6.59 -17.66
N ALA A 246 9.86 6.71 -18.52
CA ALA A 246 9.19 5.55 -19.10
C ALA A 246 10.09 4.93 -20.19
N GLN A 247 10.91 3.95 -19.80
CA GLN A 247 11.66 3.13 -20.75
C GLN A 247 11.08 1.73 -20.79
N ILE A 248 10.71 1.29 -21.99
CA ILE A 248 10.16 -0.03 -22.26
C ILE A 248 10.96 -0.62 -23.42
N THR A 249 11.54 -1.80 -23.19
CA THR A 249 12.23 -2.57 -24.21
C THR A 249 11.27 -3.63 -24.74
N ARG A 250 11.14 -3.75 -26.05
CA ARG A 250 10.39 -4.81 -26.70
C ARG A 250 11.32 -5.64 -27.58
N GLY A 251 11.29 -6.95 -27.42
CA GLY A 251 12.08 -7.90 -28.17
C GLY A 251 11.22 -8.98 -28.80
N SER A 252 11.65 -9.48 -29.94
CA SER A 252 11.09 -10.68 -30.55
C SER A 252 12.21 -11.63 -30.92
N ILE A 253 12.14 -12.86 -30.39
CA ILE A 253 13.12 -13.91 -30.76
C ILE A 253 13.01 -14.31 -32.22
N LEU A 254 11.88 -14.00 -32.89
CA LEU A 254 11.68 -14.27 -34.32
C LEU A 254 12.30 -13.20 -35.23
N SER A 255 12.30 -11.94 -34.80
CA SER A 255 12.97 -10.87 -35.54
C SER A 255 14.42 -10.66 -35.12
N HIS A 256 14.88 -11.30 -34.04
CA HIS A 256 16.21 -11.19 -33.46
C HIS A 256 16.62 -9.75 -33.11
N HIS A 257 15.67 -8.91 -32.70
CA HIS A 257 15.91 -7.50 -32.37
C HIS A 257 15.21 -7.08 -31.08
N LEU A 258 15.86 -6.17 -30.33
CA LEU A 258 15.28 -5.39 -29.25
C LEU A 258 15.08 -3.95 -29.72
N THR A 259 13.91 -3.40 -29.48
CA THR A 259 13.61 -1.96 -29.68
C THR A 259 13.43 -1.33 -28.30
N VAL A 260 14.30 -0.40 -27.94
CA VAL A 260 14.20 0.38 -26.70
C VAL A 260 13.46 1.68 -26.96
N ARG A 261 12.34 1.87 -26.28
CA ARG A 261 11.56 3.12 -26.36
C ARG A 261 11.66 3.87 -25.03
N ARG A 262 11.92 5.17 -25.12
CA ARG A 262 11.93 6.08 -23.98
C ARG A 262 10.89 7.18 -24.20
N ASN A 263 9.93 7.29 -23.28
CA ASN A 263 8.79 8.21 -23.38
C ASN A 263 8.07 8.09 -24.76
N GLY A 264 7.89 6.85 -25.22
CA GLY A 264 7.24 6.52 -26.49
C GLY A 264 8.12 6.59 -27.74
N ARG A 265 9.29 7.26 -27.70
CA ARG A 265 10.20 7.38 -28.85
C ARG A 265 11.24 6.26 -28.85
N VAL A 266 11.56 5.72 -30.04
CA VAL A 266 12.67 4.77 -30.20
C VAL A 266 13.98 5.52 -29.94
N VAL A 267 14.79 4.96 -29.01
CA VAL A 267 16.10 5.53 -28.68
C VAL A 267 17.25 4.57 -29.04
N ARG A 268 16.94 3.28 -29.23
CA ARG A 268 17.91 2.29 -29.67
C ARG A 268 17.22 1.08 -30.28
N GLU A 269 17.80 0.55 -31.32
CA GLU A 269 17.53 -0.79 -31.85
C GLU A 269 18.78 -1.64 -31.68
N ILE A 270 18.62 -2.85 -31.19
CA ILE A 270 19.73 -3.72 -30.77
C ILE A 270 19.53 -5.09 -31.42
N PRO A 271 20.39 -5.48 -32.36
CA PRO A 271 20.45 -6.86 -32.82
C PRO A 271 20.76 -7.80 -31.65
N MET A 272 20.01 -8.87 -31.50
CA MET A 272 20.17 -9.84 -30.44
C MET A 272 20.18 -11.27 -30.97
N SER A 273 20.67 -12.20 -30.13
CA SER A 273 20.52 -13.63 -30.29
C SER A 273 20.01 -14.22 -28.98
N ALA A 274 18.82 -14.81 -29.02
CA ALA A 274 18.13 -15.38 -27.87
C ALA A 274 18.42 -16.88 -27.72
N GLY A 275 17.68 -17.57 -26.84
CA GLY A 275 17.77 -19.00 -26.61
C GLY A 275 17.54 -19.83 -27.87
N GLN A 276 18.41 -20.77 -28.13
CA GLN A 276 18.40 -21.62 -29.35
C GLN A 276 17.17 -22.53 -29.46
N GLY A 277 16.43 -22.73 -28.36
CA GLY A 277 15.30 -23.66 -28.35
C GLY A 277 15.74 -25.12 -28.28
N GLY A 278 14.87 -26.04 -28.76
CA GLY A 278 15.07 -27.48 -28.68
C GLY A 278 14.65 -28.01 -27.31
N ASP A 279 15.55 -27.97 -26.34
CA ASP A 279 15.21 -28.25 -24.94
C ASP A 279 14.50 -27.05 -24.29
N TRP A 280 13.48 -27.32 -23.46
CA TRP A 280 12.67 -26.29 -22.78
C TRP A 280 13.52 -25.30 -21.97
N LYS A 281 14.60 -25.76 -21.35
CA LYS A 281 15.53 -24.92 -20.57
C LYS A 281 16.35 -23.92 -21.42
N TYR A 282 16.46 -24.16 -22.74
CA TYR A 282 17.22 -23.32 -23.67
C TYR A 282 16.36 -22.27 -24.39
N HIS A 283 15.10 -22.14 -24.01
CA HIS A 283 14.25 -21.08 -24.51
C HIS A 283 14.41 -19.82 -23.66
N THR A 284 14.57 -18.66 -24.29
CA THR A 284 14.29 -17.37 -23.65
C THR A 284 12.79 -17.28 -23.40
N THR A 285 12.36 -16.91 -22.19
CA THR A 285 10.93 -16.84 -21.88
C THR A 285 10.26 -15.65 -22.58
N SER A 286 9.04 -15.88 -23.09
CA SER A 286 8.14 -14.80 -23.57
C SER A 286 7.38 -14.20 -22.41
N GLY A 287 7.18 -12.88 -22.45
CA GLY A 287 6.38 -12.17 -21.45
C GLY A 287 6.97 -10.83 -21.04
N VAL A 288 6.47 -10.28 -19.93
CA VAL A 288 6.91 -9.00 -19.37
C VAL A 288 7.92 -9.26 -18.25
N HIS A 289 9.18 -9.20 -18.58
CA HIS A 289 10.28 -9.21 -17.62
C HIS A 289 10.49 -7.80 -17.05
N LEU A 290 11.16 -7.75 -15.90
CA LEU A 290 11.69 -6.50 -15.34
C LEU A 290 13.21 -6.61 -15.19
N ALA A 291 13.91 -5.52 -15.35
CA ALA A 291 15.32 -5.45 -14.98
C ALA A 291 15.43 -5.63 -13.46
N MET A 292 16.03 -6.74 -13.02
CA MET A 292 16.10 -7.14 -11.61
C MET A 292 17.43 -6.73 -10.95
N SER A 293 18.55 -6.87 -11.67
CA SER A 293 19.86 -6.40 -11.26
C SER A 293 20.66 -5.88 -12.46
N ARG A 294 21.72 -5.15 -12.15
CA ARG A 294 22.65 -4.56 -13.12
C ARG A 294 24.05 -4.78 -12.61
N GLU A 295 24.87 -5.50 -13.35
CA GLU A 295 26.21 -5.90 -12.91
C GLU A 295 27.21 -5.73 -14.06
N ASN A 296 28.38 -5.17 -13.75
CA ASN A 296 29.44 -5.04 -14.74
C ASN A 296 30.04 -6.39 -15.13
N VAL A 297 30.04 -7.34 -14.17
CA VAL A 297 30.59 -8.69 -14.34
C VAL A 297 29.71 -9.70 -13.61
N THR A 298 29.40 -10.79 -14.26
CA THR A 298 28.62 -11.91 -13.69
C THR A 298 29.26 -13.23 -14.08
N VAL A 299 29.38 -14.16 -13.13
CA VAL A 299 29.76 -15.54 -13.42
C VAL A 299 28.48 -16.37 -13.62
N MET A 300 28.27 -16.86 -14.81
CA MET A 300 27.13 -17.73 -15.17
C MET A 300 27.55 -19.17 -15.17
N THR A 301 26.70 -20.03 -14.65
CA THR A 301 26.87 -21.50 -14.66
C THR A 301 25.67 -22.19 -15.27
N SER A 302 25.85 -23.39 -15.77
CA SER A 302 24.76 -24.22 -16.31
C SER A 302 23.67 -24.44 -15.25
N PRO A 303 22.40 -24.11 -15.51
CA PRO A 303 21.32 -24.33 -14.55
C PRO A 303 21.14 -25.80 -14.21
N GLY A 304 21.25 -26.17 -12.92
CA GLY A 304 21.01 -27.53 -12.43
C GLY A 304 22.06 -28.59 -12.86
N ILE A 305 23.19 -28.16 -13.44
CA ILE A 305 24.28 -29.07 -13.85
C ILE A 305 25.52 -28.68 -13.04
N GLY A 306 26.05 -29.62 -12.24
CA GLY A 306 27.24 -29.42 -11.43
C GLY A 306 28.56 -29.54 -12.21
N PRO A 307 29.67 -28.99 -11.63
CA PRO A 307 30.99 -29.13 -12.21
C PRO A 307 31.36 -30.63 -12.50
N GLY A 308 31.98 -30.85 -13.64
CA GLY A 308 32.38 -32.18 -14.08
C GLY A 308 31.29 -33.00 -14.78
N SER A 309 30.04 -32.55 -14.81
CA SER A 309 28.95 -33.23 -15.53
C SER A 309 28.87 -32.76 -16.99
N PRO A 310 28.47 -33.62 -17.93
CA PRO A 310 28.24 -33.24 -19.32
C PRO A 310 27.27 -32.07 -19.43
N GLY A 311 27.63 -31.06 -20.22
CA GLY A 311 26.83 -29.82 -20.37
C GLY A 311 27.07 -28.77 -19.29
N TYR A 312 27.97 -29.01 -18.31
CA TYR A 312 28.40 -27.96 -17.41
C TYR A 312 29.24 -26.92 -18.14
N TYR A 313 28.93 -25.65 -17.87
CA TYR A 313 29.80 -24.51 -18.22
C TYR A 313 29.86 -23.53 -17.07
N GLN A 314 30.96 -22.80 -17.02
CA GLN A 314 31.17 -21.63 -16.19
C GLN A 314 31.72 -20.53 -17.09
N LEU A 315 31.03 -19.43 -17.20
CA LEU A 315 31.35 -18.32 -18.11
C LEU A 315 31.29 -17.00 -17.40
N THR A 316 32.36 -16.22 -17.47
CA THR A 316 32.37 -14.83 -17.02
C THR A 316 31.82 -13.96 -18.16
N VAL A 317 30.74 -13.24 -17.90
CA VAL A 317 30.09 -12.32 -18.81
C VAL A 317 30.08 -10.90 -18.27
N TYR A 318 29.98 -9.93 -19.16
CA TYR A 318 30.09 -8.53 -18.82
C TYR A 318 28.83 -7.76 -19.19
N ASP A 319 28.65 -6.61 -18.54
CA ASP A 319 27.55 -5.66 -18.80
C ASP A 319 26.17 -6.35 -18.77
N THR A 320 25.84 -6.93 -17.62
CA THR A 320 24.68 -7.81 -17.48
C THR A 320 23.48 -7.10 -16.86
N VAL A 321 22.30 -7.37 -17.37
CA VAL A 321 21.02 -7.01 -16.77
C VAL A 321 20.21 -8.29 -16.58
N ARG A 322 19.98 -8.69 -15.33
CA ARG A 322 19.20 -9.88 -14.99
C ARG A 322 17.71 -9.64 -15.22
N ILE A 323 17.00 -10.60 -15.80
CA ILE A 323 15.59 -10.48 -16.15
C ILE A 323 14.70 -11.62 -15.64
N SER A 324 15.29 -12.71 -15.11
CA SER A 324 14.53 -13.81 -14.48
C SER A 324 15.33 -14.50 -13.38
N ASN A 325 14.64 -15.26 -12.52
CA ASN A 325 15.28 -16.13 -11.52
C ASN A 325 15.89 -17.37 -12.15
N SER A 326 15.34 -17.83 -13.28
CA SER A 326 15.91 -18.96 -14.04
C SER A 326 17.25 -18.64 -14.69
N GLY A 327 17.78 -17.42 -14.53
CA GLY A 327 19.13 -17.06 -14.98
C GLY A 327 19.17 -16.46 -16.38
N GLU A 328 18.09 -15.85 -16.84
CA GLU A 328 18.11 -15.11 -18.09
C GLU A 328 18.62 -13.68 -17.87
N TYR A 329 19.54 -13.27 -18.74
CA TYR A 329 20.18 -11.96 -18.73
C TYR A 329 20.22 -11.37 -20.13
N ILE A 330 20.21 -10.04 -20.23
CA ILE A 330 20.73 -9.33 -21.41
C ILE A 330 22.18 -9.01 -21.10
N HIS A 331 23.14 -9.46 -21.92
CA HIS A 331 24.56 -9.33 -21.62
C HIS A 331 25.45 -9.26 -22.86
N SER A 332 26.69 -8.83 -22.67
CA SER A 332 27.73 -8.82 -23.68
C SER A 332 28.10 -10.24 -24.11
N ALA A 333 27.99 -10.52 -25.40
CA ALA A 333 28.32 -11.81 -26.00
C ALA A 333 29.11 -11.64 -27.31
N PRO A 334 30.42 -11.29 -27.24
CA PRO A 334 31.24 -11.05 -28.42
C PRO A 334 31.37 -12.27 -29.31
N TRP A 335 31.27 -13.49 -28.76
CA TRP A 335 31.37 -14.77 -29.48
C TRP A 335 30.17 -15.04 -30.40
N SER A 336 29.05 -14.35 -30.24
CA SER A 336 27.82 -14.58 -31.00
C SER A 336 27.42 -13.38 -31.87
N VAL A 337 28.30 -12.39 -32.07
CA VAL A 337 27.97 -11.18 -32.84
C VAL A 337 27.50 -11.50 -34.27
N GLY A 338 28.07 -12.53 -34.91
CA GLY A 338 27.63 -12.99 -36.23
C GLY A 338 26.23 -13.61 -36.28
N SER A 339 25.66 -14.01 -35.13
CA SER A 339 24.31 -14.55 -35.02
C SER A 339 23.29 -13.49 -34.60
N GLN A 340 23.75 -12.39 -33.99
CA GLN A 340 22.87 -11.32 -33.50
C GLN A 340 22.19 -10.61 -34.68
N GLY A 341 20.86 -10.55 -34.62
CA GLY A 341 20.01 -10.03 -35.69
C GLY A 341 19.57 -11.09 -36.71
N TYR A 342 20.04 -12.35 -36.59
CA TYR A 342 19.80 -13.40 -37.59
C TYR A 342 19.36 -14.74 -37.02
N SER A 343 19.93 -15.18 -35.89
CA SER A 343 19.65 -16.50 -35.32
C SER A 343 19.81 -16.54 -33.81
N ASN A 344 19.16 -17.52 -33.15
CA ASN A 344 19.18 -17.73 -31.71
C ASN A 344 20.14 -18.88 -31.38
N VAL A 345 21.18 -18.60 -30.58
CA VAL A 345 22.26 -19.57 -30.28
C VAL A 345 22.60 -19.66 -28.80
N SER A 346 21.87 -18.93 -27.91
CA SER A 346 22.14 -18.96 -26.47
C SER A 346 21.42 -20.11 -25.74
N HIS A 347 21.71 -20.27 -24.45
CA HIS A 347 21.02 -21.22 -23.56
C HIS A 347 19.83 -20.55 -22.80
N GLY A 348 19.29 -19.45 -23.32
CA GLY A 348 18.16 -18.71 -22.72
C GLY A 348 18.41 -17.21 -22.52
N CYS A 349 19.66 -16.78 -22.37
CA CYS A 349 20.03 -15.38 -22.29
C CYS A 349 19.78 -14.64 -23.60
N VAL A 350 19.71 -13.32 -23.51
CA VAL A 350 19.65 -12.42 -24.66
C VAL A 350 21.06 -11.85 -24.91
N ASN A 351 21.74 -12.45 -25.87
CA ASN A 351 23.09 -12.06 -26.30
C ASN A 351 23.03 -10.80 -27.16
N VAL A 352 23.84 -9.80 -26.80
CA VAL A 352 23.99 -8.58 -27.60
C VAL A 352 25.48 -8.22 -27.75
N SER A 353 25.83 -7.33 -28.68
CA SER A 353 27.23 -6.89 -28.85
C SER A 353 27.74 -6.16 -27.60
N PRO A 354 29.06 -6.14 -27.35
CA PRO A 354 29.63 -5.46 -26.19
C PRO A 354 29.20 -4.00 -26.05
N SER A 355 29.17 -3.25 -27.15
CA SER A 355 28.74 -1.85 -27.16
C SER A 355 27.24 -1.68 -26.84
N ASN A 356 26.40 -2.62 -27.29
CA ASN A 356 24.99 -2.62 -26.99
C ASN A 356 24.72 -3.05 -25.53
N ALA A 357 25.44 -4.03 -25.01
CA ALA A 357 25.33 -4.46 -23.62
C ALA A 357 25.71 -3.33 -22.65
N LYS A 358 26.85 -2.67 -22.89
CA LYS A 358 27.30 -1.53 -22.10
C LYS A 358 26.28 -0.38 -22.13
N TRP A 359 25.78 -0.04 -23.32
CA TRP A 359 24.73 0.98 -23.44
C TRP A 359 23.45 0.58 -22.70
N PHE A 360 23.02 -0.68 -22.82
CA PHE A 360 21.82 -1.18 -22.17
C PHE A 360 21.96 -1.16 -20.64
N LEU A 361 23.10 -1.61 -20.12
CA LEU A 361 23.44 -1.56 -18.69
C LEU A 361 23.36 -0.11 -18.16
N ASP A 362 24.03 0.84 -18.85
CA ASP A 362 24.11 2.22 -18.42
C ASP A 362 22.76 2.96 -18.48
N ASN A 363 21.90 2.53 -19.38
CA ASN A 363 20.63 3.19 -19.66
C ASN A 363 19.38 2.49 -19.06
N THR A 364 19.55 1.37 -18.35
CA THR A 364 18.43 0.64 -17.73
C THR A 364 18.31 1.00 -16.24
N LEU A 365 17.10 1.23 -15.76
CA LEU A 365 16.79 1.31 -14.33
C LEU A 365 16.24 -0.04 -13.85
N ILE A 366 16.52 -0.37 -12.60
CA ILE A 366 15.88 -1.53 -11.96
C ILE A 366 14.36 -1.33 -11.98
N GLY A 367 13.63 -2.35 -12.45
CA GLY A 367 12.19 -2.27 -12.69
C GLY A 367 11.79 -1.72 -14.07
N ASP A 368 12.71 -1.45 -14.99
CA ASP A 368 12.35 -1.18 -16.38
C ASP A 368 11.76 -2.41 -17.04
N PRO A 369 10.60 -2.30 -17.75
CA PRO A 369 9.99 -3.42 -18.45
C PRO A 369 10.77 -3.84 -19.71
N ILE A 370 10.94 -5.16 -19.85
CA ILE A 370 11.54 -5.83 -20.99
C ILE A 370 10.55 -6.91 -21.47
N ILE A 371 9.89 -6.62 -22.58
CA ILE A 371 8.81 -7.47 -23.11
C ILE A 371 9.36 -8.31 -24.25
N ILE A 372 9.46 -9.61 -24.05
CA ILE A 372 9.95 -10.55 -25.04
C ILE A 372 8.79 -11.37 -25.59
N THR A 373 8.80 -11.61 -26.90
CA THR A 373 7.77 -12.34 -27.63
C THR A 373 8.38 -13.37 -28.58
N GLY A 374 7.56 -14.34 -29.00
CA GLY A 374 7.92 -15.32 -30.06
C GLY A 374 8.42 -16.66 -29.53
N SER A 375 8.69 -16.80 -28.22
CA SER A 375 9.06 -18.07 -27.61
C SER A 375 7.82 -18.85 -27.17
N PRO A 376 7.81 -20.19 -27.28
CA PRO A 376 6.76 -21.03 -26.74
C PRO A 376 6.80 -21.11 -25.21
N ARG A 377 7.95 -20.88 -24.58
CA ARG A 377 8.10 -20.82 -23.13
C ARG A 377 7.65 -19.46 -22.62
N VAL A 378 6.66 -19.46 -21.73
CA VAL A 378 6.12 -18.25 -21.09
C VAL A 378 6.80 -18.06 -19.74
N LEU A 379 7.15 -16.81 -19.40
CA LEU A 379 7.68 -16.45 -18.09
C LEU A 379 6.65 -16.72 -17.01
N GLU A 380 7.00 -17.54 -16.03
CA GLU A 380 6.15 -17.81 -14.88
C GLU A 380 6.07 -16.57 -13.97
N PRO A 381 4.90 -16.26 -13.35
CA PRO A 381 4.75 -15.08 -12.47
C PRO A 381 5.76 -15.04 -11.32
N THR A 382 6.21 -16.20 -10.84
CA THR A 382 7.18 -16.33 -9.74
C THR A 382 8.64 -16.47 -10.22
N ASN A 383 8.89 -16.51 -11.52
CA ASN A 383 10.23 -16.60 -12.09
C ASN A 383 10.90 -15.22 -12.15
N GLY A 384 11.29 -14.72 -11.01
CA GLY A 384 11.77 -13.37 -10.82
C GLY A 384 10.61 -12.39 -10.54
N TRP A 385 10.66 -11.22 -11.18
CA TRP A 385 9.62 -10.18 -11.00
C TRP A 385 8.57 -10.26 -12.11
N GLY A 386 7.93 -11.44 -12.24
CA GLY A 386 6.92 -11.72 -13.26
C GLY A 386 5.52 -11.14 -12.95
N HIS A 387 5.42 -10.10 -12.14
CA HIS A 387 4.18 -9.46 -11.67
C HIS A 387 3.23 -9.05 -12.80
N TRP A 388 3.76 -8.75 -13.98
CA TRP A 388 3.01 -8.28 -15.14
C TRP A 388 2.58 -9.42 -16.08
N GLN A 389 2.86 -10.68 -15.73
CA GLN A 389 2.35 -11.85 -16.45
C GLN A 389 0.88 -12.11 -16.11
N GLU A 390 0.49 -11.81 -14.90
CA GLU A 390 -0.90 -11.94 -14.48
C GLU A 390 -1.75 -10.80 -15.02
N SER A 391 -2.94 -11.14 -15.53
CA SER A 391 -3.97 -10.15 -15.83
C SER A 391 -4.35 -9.39 -14.55
N TRP A 392 -4.90 -8.17 -14.70
CA TRP A 392 -5.37 -7.41 -13.54
C TRP A 392 -6.43 -8.16 -12.73
N ARG A 393 -7.28 -8.94 -13.40
CA ARG A 393 -8.30 -9.77 -12.76
C ARG A 393 -7.69 -10.89 -11.91
N GLU A 394 -6.66 -11.58 -12.42
CA GLU A 394 -5.94 -12.60 -11.66
C GLU A 394 -5.21 -11.99 -10.45
N TRP A 395 -4.52 -10.86 -10.65
CA TRP A 395 -3.86 -10.11 -9.59
C TRP A 395 -4.79 -9.82 -8.41
N LEU A 396 -6.01 -9.36 -8.69
CA LEU A 396 -7.01 -9.05 -7.67
C LEU A 396 -7.54 -10.26 -6.88
N LYS A 397 -7.39 -11.48 -7.36
CA LYS A 397 -7.87 -12.68 -6.64
C LYS A 397 -7.18 -12.85 -5.29
N TRP A 398 -5.92 -12.54 -5.21
CA TRP A 398 -5.08 -12.71 -4.03
C TRP A 398 -4.91 -11.43 -3.18
N SER A 399 -5.67 -10.40 -3.45
CA SER A 399 -5.78 -9.22 -2.61
C SER A 399 -6.93 -9.38 -1.60
N SER A 400 -6.66 -9.08 -0.34
CA SER A 400 -7.68 -9.13 0.72
C SER A 400 -8.65 -7.94 0.63
N LEU A 401 -8.18 -6.77 0.19
CA LEU A 401 -8.94 -5.52 0.13
C LEU A 401 -9.31 -5.09 -1.31
N LYS A 402 -8.85 -5.85 -2.31
CA LYS A 402 -9.00 -5.55 -3.74
C LYS A 402 -8.20 -4.29 -4.15
N HIS A 403 -8.69 -3.53 -5.13
CA HIS A 403 -7.97 -2.34 -5.61
C HIS A 403 -8.38 -1.07 -4.86
N PHE A 404 -7.50 -0.09 -4.87
CA PHE A 404 -7.75 1.27 -4.39
C PHE A 404 -7.03 2.28 -5.30
N THR A 405 -7.46 3.54 -5.24
CA THR A 405 -6.73 4.66 -5.83
C THR A 405 -5.76 5.20 -4.78
N THR A 406 -4.49 5.38 -5.15
CA THR A 406 -3.49 5.93 -4.22
C THR A 406 -3.79 7.38 -3.92
N ASP A 407 -3.65 7.78 -2.65
CA ASP A 407 -3.78 9.18 -2.25
C ASP A 407 -2.55 9.99 -2.69
N ASP A 408 -2.70 11.32 -2.74
CA ASP A 408 -1.59 12.24 -2.98
C ASP A 408 -0.54 12.19 -1.85
N VAL A 409 0.74 12.42 -2.21
CA VAL A 409 1.90 12.44 -1.28
C VAL A 409 2.04 13.82 -0.66
#